data_e75d77ce156e08ce9503af686d99da32
#
_entry.id   e75d77ce156e08ce9503af686d99da32
#
_cell.length_a   1.000
_cell.length_b   1.000
_cell.length_c   1.000
_cell.angle_alpha   90.00
_cell.angle_beta   90.00
_cell.angle_gamma   90.00
#
_symmetry.space_group_name_H-M   'P 1'
#
loop_
_entity.id
_entity.type
_entity.pdbx_description
1 polymer ?
#
loop_
_entity_poly.entity_id
_entity_poly.type
_entity_poly.pdbx_seq_one_letter_code
_entity_poly.pdbx_strand_id
1 'polypeptide(L)'
;MTPRREAGPFLISLSEASGKMLIYRNKQLFVLFDKPCGHKPCGLLFTLIFTTFATETIKTCRMRYLDPKADLTFKKVFGEHPDLVISILNALLPFETEEEHIVEVEYLPIELVPETPLKKNSIVDVRCRDERGRIFIVEIQMLWSPAFMHRVLFNASKAYVRQLGSNEKYELLQPVYSLNLVNDVFMPDVEGYYHDYRIVHIEHSDKIIEGLRFIFVELPKFKPQTFSEKKMHVLWLRYLTEINEKTRVIPPELMESPEIRKAVEQIEEPAFSDAQLEGYDKFWDGVRVEKTLISDALKKGLAEGRAEGRAEGERLKQREIARNLKALGLDVASICQITGLKPEETENL
;
A
#
# COMPACT_ATOMS: atom_id res chain seq x y z
N MET A 1 -24.51 -8.21 51.28
CA MET A 1 -23.59 -7.08 51.48
C MET A 1 -22.16 -7.62 51.38
N THR A 2 -21.54 -7.51 50.24
CA THR A 2 -20.15 -7.89 49.97
C THR A 2 -19.31 -6.63 49.96
N PRO A 3 -18.16 -6.56 50.66
CA PRO A 3 -17.37 -5.35 50.71
C PRO A 3 -16.62 -5.14 49.38
N ARG A 4 -16.69 -3.93 48.85
CA ARG A 4 -15.85 -3.47 47.74
C ARG A 4 -14.38 -3.50 48.16
N ARG A 5 -13.55 -4.25 47.45
CA ARG A 5 -12.09 -4.16 47.53
C ARG A 5 -11.66 -2.83 46.92
N GLU A 6 -11.17 -1.93 47.74
CA GLU A 6 -10.44 -0.74 47.30
C GLU A 6 -9.12 -1.21 46.66
N ALA A 7 -8.90 -0.82 45.39
CA ALA A 7 -7.62 -1.06 44.71
C ALA A 7 -6.56 -0.17 45.38
N GLY A 8 -5.60 -0.80 46.02
CA GLY A 8 -4.44 -0.13 46.60
C GLY A 8 -3.50 0.50 45.55
N PRO A 9 -2.61 1.39 45.95
CA PRO A 9 -1.72 2.10 45.03
C PRO A 9 -0.72 1.12 44.39
N PHE A 10 -0.60 1.22 43.05
CA PHE A 10 0.44 0.52 42.30
C PHE A 10 1.75 1.29 42.41
N LEU A 11 2.75 0.66 43.05
CA LEU A 11 4.15 1.12 43.08
C LEU A 11 4.86 0.60 41.84
N ILE A 12 5.36 1.50 40.99
CA ILE A 12 6.30 1.16 39.91
C ILE A 12 7.68 1.65 40.35
N SER A 13 8.55 0.73 40.68
CA SER A 13 9.95 0.99 40.99
C SER A 13 10.73 1.22 39.68
N LEU A 14 11.23 2.41 39.46
CA LEU A 14 12.24 2.71 38.45
C LEU A 14 13.61 2.75 39.14
N SER A 15 14.55 2.02 38.57
CA SER A 15 15.93 1.71 38.99
C SER A 15 16.61 2.66 39.97
N GLU A 16 17.37 2.07 40.87
CA GLU A 16 18.11 2.65 42.02
C GLU A 16 19.13 3.78 41.70
N ALA A 17 19.31 4.20 40.47
CA ALA A 17 20.35 5.18 40.10
C ALA A 17 19.98 6.65 40.34
N SER A 18 18.73 7.02 40.68
CA SER A 18 18.32 8.43 40.76
C SER A 18 17.56 8.86 42.01
N GLY A 19 17.34 7.98 43.00
CA GLY A 19 16.70 8.35 44.30
C GLY A 19 15.32 9.00 44.20
N LYS A 20 14.50 8.56 43.24
CA LYS A 20 13.17 9.09 42.99
C LYS A 20 12.12 7.98 43.05
N MET A 21 11.08 8.18 43.82
CA MET A 21 9.94 7.27 43.89
C MET A 21 8.74 7.85 43.18
N LEU A 22 8.16 7.08 42.26
CA LEU A 22 6.98 7.44 41.48
C LEU A 22 5.75 6.70 42.03
N ILE A 23 4.73 7.45 42.46
CA ILE A 23 3.45 6.90 42.92
C ILE A 23 2.35 7.33 41.96
N TYR A 24 1.60 6.35 41.44
CA TYR A 24 0.44 6.61 40.59
C TYR A 24 -0.85 6.38 41.41
N ARG A 25 -1.65 7.43 41.59
CA ARG A 25 -2.94 7.35 42.26
C ARG A 25 -3.98 8.19 41.51
N ASN A 26 -5.13 7.59 41.18
CA ASN A 26 -6.27 8.26 40.53
C ASN A 26 -5.92 9.08 39.28
N LYS A 27 -5.15 8.52 38.35
CA LYS A 27 -4.68 9.17 37.12
C LYS A 27 -3.71 10.36 37.31
N GLN A 28 -3.15 10.52 38.50
CA GLN A 28 -2.11 11.51 38.79
C GLN A 28 -0.79 10.84 39.16
N LEU A 29 0.29 11.32 38.59
CA LEU A 29 1.65 10.87 38.83
C LEU A 29 2.28 11.78 39.90
N PHE A 30 2.72 11.21 41.03
CA PHE A 30 3.45 11.92 42.08
C PHE A 30 4.91 11.50 42.02
N VAL A 31 5.81 12.48 41.98
CA VAL A 31 7.26 12.26 42.14
C VAL A 31 7.67 12.73 43.50
N LEU A 32 8.13 11.80 44.33
CA LEU A 32 8.69 12.10 45.66
C LEU A 32 10.23 12.17 45.58
N PHE A 33 10.79 13.26 46.04
CA PHE A 33 12.23 13.44 46.14
C PHE A 33 12.68 13.14 47.58
N ASP A 34 13.72 12.34 47.75
CA ASP A 34 14.20 11.85 49.01
C ASP A 34 15.30 12.77 49.68
N LYS A 35 15.19 14.11 49.49
CA LYS A 35 16.04 15.05 50.22
C LYS A 35 15.26 16.23 50.75
N PRO A 36 15.38 16.56 52.06
CA PRO A 36 14.77 17.73 52.65
C PRO A 36 15.57 18.98 52.25
N CYS A 37 15.01 19.80 51.38
CA CYS A 37 15.47 21.18 51.18
C CYS A 37 14.63 22.09 52.06
N GLY A 38 15.28 22.85 52.92
CA GLY A 38 14.72 23.67 53.96
C GLY A 38 14.02 24.98 53.55
N HIS A 39 13.28 25.03 52.46
CA HIS A 39 12.40 26.14 52.14
C HIS A 39 11.12 25.63 51.47
N LYS A 40 9.99 26.28 51.83
CA LYS A 40 8.63 25.92 51.45
C LYS A 40 8.49 25.62 49.96
N PRO A 41 7.78 24.54 49.55
CA PRO A 41 7.65 24.17 48.15
C PRO A 41 6.70 25.13 47.44
N CYS A 42 7.14 25.62 46.28
CA CYS A 42 6.29 26.28 45.29
C CYS A 42 5.47 25.16 44.56
N GLY A 43 4.49 24.59 45.26
CA GLY A 43 3.79 23.37 44.82
C GLY A 43 2.93 23.52 43.57
N LEU A 44 2.53 24.75 43.20
CA LEU A 44 1.59 24.95 42.06
C LEU A 44 2.31 24.88 40.69
N LEU A 45 3.53 25.38 40.59
CA LEU A 45 4.23 25.42 39.29
C LEU A 45 4.72 24.04 38.83
N PHE A 46 5.14 23.20 39.79
CA PHE A 46 5.56 21.83 39.51
C PHE A 46 4.40 20.92 39.13
N THR A 47 3.22 21.10 39.70
CA THR A 47 2.03 20.29 39.35
C THR A 47 1.56 20.57 37.93
N LEU A 48 1.62 21.82 37.44
CA LEU A 48 1.21 22.17 36.09
C LEU A 48 2.17 21.62 35.02
N ILE A 49 3.48 21.70 35.24
CA ILE A 49 4.49 21.20 34.27
C ILE A 49 4.41 19.67 34.18
N PHE A 50 4.24 18.96 35.29
CA PHE A 50 4.13 17.50 35.27
C PHE A 50 2.79 16.98 34.74
N THR A 51 1.67 17.69 34.90
CA THR A 51 0.41 17.30 34.28
C THR A 51 0.43 17.44 32.77
N THR A 52 1.09 18.46 32.22
CA THR A 52 1.25 18.63 30.77
C THR A 52 2.17 17.57 30.19
N PHE A 53 3.33 17.30 30.82
CA PHE A 53 4.25 16.25 30.37
C PHE A 53 3.66 14.83 30.54
N ALA A 54 2.96 14.54 31.62
CA ALA A 54 2.31 13.24 31.82
C ALA A 54 1.12 13.03 30.86
N THR A 55 0.38 14.08 30.50
CA THR A 55 -0.71 13.98 29.50
C THR A 55 -0.15 13.78 28.10
N GLU A 56 0.97 14.41 27.73
CA GLU A 56 1.62 14.16 26.44
C GLU A 56 2.25 12.75 26.38
N THR A 57 2.93 12.31 27.44
CA THR A 57 3.51 10.96 27.51
C THR A 57 2.44 9.86 27.55
N ILE A 58 1.30 10.10 28.21
CA ILE A 58 0.16 9.16 28.25
C ILE A 58 -0.58 9.16 26.91
N LYS A 59 -0.67 10.33 26.22
CA LYS A 59 -1.21 10.40 24.88
C LYS A 59 -0.40 9.59 23.89
N THR A 60 0.93 9.72 23.91
CA THR A 60 1.84 8.96 23.05
C THR A 60 1.81 7.44 23.35
N CYS A 61 1.58 7.03 24.59
CA CYS A 61 1.51 5.60 24.95
C CYS A 61 0.21 4.88 24.55
N ARG A 62 -0.82 5.61 24.10
CA ARG A 62 -2.16 5.09 23.72
C ARG A 62 -2.55 5.39 22.28
N MET A 63 -1.72 6.11 21.52
CA MET A 63 -2.03 6.42 20.13
C MET A 63 -2.05 5.14 19.31
N ARG A 64 -3.16 4.91 18.62
CA ARG A 64 -3.29 3.93 17.55
C ARG A 64 -3.33 4.69 16.24
N TYR A 65 -2.50 4.24 15.31
CA TYR A 65 -2.47 4.76 13.95
C TYR A 65 -3.19 3.78 13.05
N LEU A 66 -3.98 4.30 12.12
CA LEU A 66 -4.56 3.51 11.06
C LEU A 66 -3.54 3.31 9.94
N ASP A 67 -3.67 2.24 9.19
CA ASP A 67 -2.77 1.98 8.06
C ASP A 67 -3.02 3.02 6.95
N PRO A 68 -2.00 3.79 6.53
CA PRO A 68 -2.16 4.84 5.52
C PRO A 68 -2.55 4.31 4.13
N LYS A 69 -2.44 2.99 3.91
CA LYS A 69 -2.81 2.34 2.66
C LYS A 69 -4.28 1.96 2.55
N ALA A 70 -5.05 2.06 3.64
CA ALA A 70 -6.48 1.82 3.57
C ALA A 70 -7.19 2.94 2.79
N ASP A 71 -8.22 2.60 2.05
CA ASP A 71 -8.98 3.54 1.22
C ASP A 71 -9.42 4.81 2.00
N LEU A 72 -9.93 4.62 3.21
CA LEU A 72 -10.36 5.72 4.07
C LEU A 72 -9.23 6.69 4.43
N THR A 73 -8.11 6.16 4.91
CA THR A 73 -6.96 6.96 5.34
C THR A 73 -6.25 7.60 4.16
N PHE A 74 -6.12 6.87 3.06
CA PHE A 74 -5.50 7.36 1.83
C PHE A 74 -6.26 8.56 1.26
N LYS A 75 -7.58 8.44 1.13
CA LYS A 75 -8.44 9.54 0.67
C LYS A 75 -8.45 10.73 1.63
N LYS A 76 -8.43 10.49 2.93
CA LYS A 76 -8.33 11.57 3.91
C LYS A 76 -7.03 12.33 3.79
N VAL A 77 -5.88 11.64 3.67
CA VAL A 77 -4.57 12.27 3.56
C VAL A 77 -4.37 12.97 2.23
N PHE A 78 -4.66 12.30 1.12
CA PHE A 78 -4.32 12.80 -0.22
C PHE A 78 -5.52 13.40 -0.97
N GLY A 79 -6.74 13.13 -0.56
CA GLY A 79 -7.94 13.68 -1.17
C GLY A 79 -8.46 14.95 -0.51
N GLU A 80 -8.03 15.24 0.74
CA GLU A 80 -8.50 16.41 1.50
C GLU A 80 -7.40 17.47 1.73
N HIS A 81 -6.11 17.12 1.48
CA HIS A 81 -4.97 17.98 1.75
C HIS A 81 -4.13 18.24 0.48
N PRO A 82 -4.37 19.37 -0.23
CA PRO A 82 -3.65 19.71 -1.46
C PRO A 82 -2.13 19.75 -1.30
N ASP A 83 -1.64 20.27 -0.18
CA ASP A 83 -0.21 20.32 0.14
C ASP A 83 0.43 18.93 0.25
N LEU A 84 -0.28 17.95 0.79
CA LEU A 84 0.22 16.58 0.92
C LEU A 84 0.23 15.84 -0.43
N VAL A 85 -0.82 16.04 -1.26
CA VAL A 85 -0.83 15.44 -2.59
C VAL A 85 0.23 16.08 -3.50
N ILE A 86 0.47 17.40 -3.41
CA ILE A 86 1.57 18.06 -4.11
C ILE A 86 2.92 17.48 -3.69
N SER A 87 3.12 17.30 -2.38
CA SER A 87 4.38 16.78 -1.84
C SER A 87 4.68 15.36 -2.33
N ILE A 88 3.69 14.44 -2.30
CA ILE A 88 3.91 13.06 -2.78
C ILE A 88 4.08 12.99 -4.30
N LEU A 89 3.33 13.80 -5.06
CA LEU A 89 3.47 13.88 -6.50
C LEU A 89 4.84 14.40 -6.91
N ASN A 90 5.31 15.51 -6.32
CA ASN A 90 6.64 16.06 -6.59
C ASN A 90 7.76 15.12 -6.14
N ALA A 91 7.53 14.28 -5.13
CA ALA A 91 8.49 13.32 -4.64
C ALA A 91 8.60 12.05 -5.50
N LEU A 92 7.50 11.59 -6.10
CA LEU A 92 7.43 10.29 -6.78
C LEU A 92 7.29 10.41 -8.30
N LEU A 93 6.88 11.57 -8.84
CA LEU A 93 6.86 11.76 -10.27
C LEU A 93 8.26 12.13 -10.78
N PRO A 94 8.65 11.65 -11.98
CA PRO A 94 9.98 11.83 -12.50
C PRO A 94 10.10 13.19 -13.22
N PHE A 95 9.95 14.27 -12.47
CA PHE A 95 10.25 15.62 -12.93
C PHE A 95 11.77 15.82 -12.99
N GLU A 96 12.26 16.39 -14.08
CA GLU A 96 13.68 16.56 -14.32
C GLU A 96 14.20 17.88 -13.73
N THR A 97 13.33 18.87 -13.62
CA THR A 97 13.67 20.21 -13.11
C THR A 97 12.69 20.68 -12.03
N GLU A 98 13.15 21.58 -11.17
CA GLU A 98 12.28 22.21 -10.16
C GLU A 98 11.14 23.03 -10.79
N GLU A 99 11.35 23.52 -12.02
CA GLU A 99 10.34 24.26 -12.77
C GLU A 99 9.15 23.37 -13.18
N GLU A 100 9.36 22.06 -13.30
CA GLU A 100 8.29 21.09 -13.59
C GLU A 100 7.47 20.74 -12.36
N HIS A 101 7.95 21.06 -11.16
CA HIS A 101 7.24 20.76 -9.93
C HIS A 101 5.87 21.42 -9.89
N ILE A 102 4.95 20.74 -9.27
CA ILE A 102 3.56 21.18 -9.04
C ILE A 102 3.60 22.18 -7.89
N VAL A 103 3.00 23.34 -8.08
CA VAL A 103 2.92 24.41 -7.08
C VAL A 103 1.52 24.47 -6.46
N GLU A 104 0.49 24.25 -7.28
CA GLU A 104 -0.90 24.28 -6.86
C GLU A 104 -1.69 23.16 -7.54
N VAL A 105 -2.73 22.67 -6.89
CA VAL A 105 -3.67 21.70 -7.47
C VAL A 105 -5.11 22.05 -7.17
N GLU A 106 -5.96 21.78 -8.14
CA GLU A 106 -7.41 21.73 -8.01
C GLU A 106 -7.88 20.28 -8.01
N TYR A 107 -8.64 19.87 -6.99
CA TYR A 107 -9.25 18.55 -7.00
C TYR A 107 -10.35 18.45 -8.03
N LEU A 108 -10.36 17.35 -8.77
CA LEU A 108 -11.37 17.01 -9.76
C LEU A 108 -12.26 15.88 -9.23
N PRO A 109 -13.51 15.74 -9.74
CA PRO A 109 -14.34 14.61 -9.37
C PRO A 109 -13.63 13.28 -9.60
N ILE A 110 -13.58 12.43 -8.57
CA ILE A 110 -12.94 11.10 -8.61
C ILE A 110 -13.73 10.12 -9.48
N GLU A 111 -15.03 10.35 -9.63
CA GLU A 111 -15.89 9.54 -10.48
C GLU A 111 -15.74 9.96 -11.96
N LEU A 112 -15.27 9.03 -12.76
CA LEU A 112 -15.18 9.17 -14.21
C LEU A 112 -16.49 8.66 -14.85
N VAL A 113 -17.58 9.45 -14.70
CA VAL A 113 -18.92 9.10 -15.18
C VAL A 113 -18.89 8.81 -16.69
N PRO A 114 -19.49 7.74 -17.19
CA PRO A 114 -19.56 7.49 -18.62
C PRO A 114 -20.51 8.48 -19.33
N GLU A 115 -20.22 8.77 -20.59
CA GLU A 115 -21.08 9.63 -21.42
C GLU A 115 -22.47 9.03 -21.63
N THR A 116 -22.59 7.71 -21.53
CA THR A 116 -23.85 6.98 -21.62
C THR A 116 -23.95 5.94 -20.50
N PRO A 117 -25.15 5.61 -19.99
CA PRO A 117 -25.33 4.59 -18.94
C PRO A 117 -24.82 3.19 -19.30
N LEU A 118 -24.63 2.90 -20.59
CA LEU A 118 -24.15 1.61 -21.09
C LEU A 118 -22.62 1.46 -21.04
N LYS A 119 -21.88 2.55 -20.85
CA LYS A 119 -20.41 2.51 -20.74
C LYS A 119 -20.00 2.31 -19.28
N LYS A 120 -18.84 1.66 -19.07
CA LYS A 120 -18.31 1.37 -17.75
C LYS A 120 -18.00 2.65 -16.98
N ASN A 121 -18.57 2.77 -15.77
CA ASN A 121 -18.17 3.78 -14.80
C ASN A 121 -16.82 3.38 -14.16
N SER A 122 -16.10 4.35 -13.64
CA SER A 122 -14.81 4.15 -13.01
C SER A 122 -14.60 5.22 -11.93
N ILE A 123 -14.08 4.79 -10.80
CA ILE A 123 -13.76 5.65 -9.65
C ILE A 123 -12.27 5.50 -9.40
N VAL A 124 -11.59 6.61 -9.15
CA VAL A 124 -10.18 6.68 -8.76
C VAL A 124 -10.07 7.22 -7.34
N ASP A 125 -8.95 6.98 -6.65
CA ASP A 125 -8.83 7.39 -5.24
C ASP A 125 -8.65 8.91 -5.12
N VAL A 126 -7.70 9.47 -5.88
CA VAL A 126 -7.47 10.93 -5.95
C VAL A 126 -7.30 11.36 -7.40
N ARG A 127 -7.91 12.48 -7.77
CA ARG A 127 -7.74 13.10 -9.06
C ARG A 127 -7.63 14.62 -8.91
N CYS A 128 -6.57 15.19 -9.48
CA CYS A 128 -6.36 16.64 -9.44
C CYS A 128 -5.76 17.16 -10.75
N ARG A 129 -5.78 18.47 -10.91
CA ARG A 129 -5.19 19.21 -12.01
C ARG A 129 -4.32 20.31 -11.45
N ASP A 130 -3.13 20.51 -12.03
CA ASP A 130 -2.25 21.61 -11.63
C ASP A 130 -2.54 22.92 -12.38
N GLU A 131 -1.78 23.96 -12.06
CA GLU A 131 -1.85 25.29 -12.66
C GLU A 131 -1.53 25.31 -14.16
N ARG A 132 -0.88 24.26 -14.69
CA ARG A 132 -0.56 24.07 -16.11
C ARG A 132 -1.59 23.25 -16.87
N GLY A 133 -2.62 22.77 -16.16
CA GLY A 133 -3.67 21.93 -16.71
C GLY A 133 -3.31 20.44 -16.80
N ARG A 134 -2.10 20.01 -16.36
CA ARG A 134 -1.73 18.59 -16.29
C ARG A 134 -2.64 17.87 -15.30
N ILE A 135 -3.07 16.66 -15.65
CA ILE A 135 -3.95 15.87 -14.80
C ILE A 135 -3.16 14.78 -14.07
N PHE A 136 -3.43 14.63 -12.79
CA PHE A 136 -2.82 13.61 -11.95
C PHE A 136 -3.90 12.71 -11.37
N ILE A 137 -3.67 11.40 -11.47
CA ILE A 137 -4.45 10.34 -10.85
C ILE A 137 -3.53 9.64 -9.88
N VAL A 138 -3.94 9.51 -8.62
CA VAL A 138 -3.20 8.74 -7.61
C VAL A 138 -4.09 7.62 -7.13
N GLU A 139 -3.61 6.39 -7.22
CA GLU A 139 -4.33 5.18 -6.79
C GLU A 139 -3.46 4.36 -5.84
N ILE A 140 -4.11 3.73 -4.85
CA ILE A 140 -3.50 2.72 -3.99
C ILE A 140 -4.17 1.36 -4.23
N GLN A 141 -3.37 0.33 -4.52
CA GLN A 141 -3.88 -1.02 -4.79
C GLN A 141 -3.28 -2.02 -3.81
N MET A 142 -4.14 -2.70 -3.05
CA MET A 142 -3.71 -3.62 -2.01
C MET A 142 -3.23 -4.97 -2.55
N LEU A 143 -3.88 -5.50 -3.59
CA LEU A 143 -3.57 -6.78 -4.21
C LEU A 143 -3.46 -6.60 -5.72
N TRP A 144 -2.41 -7.16 -6.31
CA TRP A 144 -2.21 -7.09 -7.74
C TRP A 144 -3.17 -8.02 -8.50
N SER A 145 -3.64 -7.51 -9.65
CA SER A 145 -4.25 -8.34 -10.67
C SER A 145 -3.91 -7.78 -12.06
N PRO A 146 -3.80 -8.61 -13.11
CA PRO A 146 -3.59 -8.12 -14.48
C PRO A 146 -4.67 -7.12 -14.92
N ALA A 147 -5.89 -7.26 -14.42
CA ALA A 147 -7.00 -6.35 -14.67
C ALA A 147 -6.74 -4.93 -14.12
N PHE A 148 -5.90 -4.79 -13.08
CA PHE A 148 -5.56 -3.48 -12.53
C PHE A 148 -4.80 -2.61 -13.54
N MET A 149 -3.79 -3.16 -14.22
CA MET A 149 -3.05 -2.42 -15.25
C MET A 149 -3.97 -1.93 -16.38
N HIS A 150 -4.90 -2.77 -16.84
CA HIS A 150 -5.91 -2.36 -17.82
C HIS A 150 -6.85 -1.28 -17.29
N ARG A 151 -7.21 -1.34 -15.98
CA ARG A 151 -8.02 -0.30 -15.32
C ARG A 151 -7.28 1.03 -15.26
N VAL A 152 -6.02 1.03 -14.90
CA VAL A 152 -5.16 2.23 -14.87
C VAL A 152 -5.08 2.87 -16.25
N LEU A 153 -4.77 2.08 -17.29
CA LEU A 153 -4.75 2.57 -18.67
C LEU A 153 -6.11 3.15 -19.08
N PHE A 154 -7.21 2.47 -18.78
CA PHE A 154 -8.57 2.93 -19.08
C PHE A 154 -8.90 4.25 -18.39
N ASN A 155 -8.57 4.39 -17.09
CA ASN A 155 -8.83 5.59 -16.30
C ASN A 155 -8.06 6.81 -16.83
N ALA A 156 -6.76 6.64 -17.08
CA ALA A 156 -5.92 7.70 -17.61
C ALA A 156 -6.35 8.11 -19.03
N SER A 157 -6.67 7.16 -19.92
CA SER A 157 -7.18 7.44 -21.26
C SER A 157 -8.51 8.20 -21.21
N LYS A 158 -9.41 7.81 -20.29
CA LYS A 158 -10.69 8.48 -20.09
C LYS A 158 -10.53 9.92 -19.58
N ALA A 159 -9.55 10.14 -18.67
CA ALA A 159 -9.19 11.48 -18.22
C ALA A 159 -8.57 12.31 -19.33
N TYR A 160 -7.76 11.70 -20.20
CA TYR A 160 -7.11 12.37 -21.33
C TYR A 160 -8.13 12.83 -22.39
N VAL A 161 -9.00 11.95 -22.87
CA VAL A 161 -9.96 12.28 -23.92
C VAL A 161 -11.05 13.26 -23.48
N ARG A 162 -11.30 13.38 -22.18
CA ARG A 162 -12.31 14.28 -21.62
C ARG A 162 -11.86 15.72 -21.44
N GLN A 163 -10.64 16.02 -21.78
CA GLN A 163 -10.12 17.38 -21.68
C GLN A 163 -10.71 18.30 -22.77
N LEU A 164 -11.14 17.73 -23.87
CA LEU A 164 -11.61 18.49 -25.03
C LEU A 164 -13.11 18.31 -25.29
N GLY A 165 -13.78 19.42 -25.60
CA GLY A 165 -15.08 19.43 -26.23
C GLY A 165 -14.99 19.23 -27.74
N SER A 166 -16.16 19.10 -28.40
CA SER A 166 -16.26 18.74 -29.83
C SER A 166 -15.60 19.71 -30.80
N ASN A 167 -15.38 20.97 -30.42
CA ASN A 167 -14.85 22.04 -31.28
C ASN A 167 -13.46 22.55 -30.79
N GLU A 168 -12.83 21.89 -29.88
CA GLU A 168 -11.53 22.31 -29.33
C GLU A 168 -10.38 21.65 -30.09
N LYS A 169 -9.23 22.32 -30.10
CA LYS A 169 -8.03 21.84 -30.79
C LYS A 169 -7.27 20.85 -29.96
N TYR A 170 -6.66 19.83 -30.59
CA TYR A 170 -5.89 18.80 -29.94
C TYR A 170 -4.63 19.31 -29.23
N GLU A 171 -4.11 20.48 -29.64
CA GLU A 171 -2.95 21.13 -29.00
C GLU A 171 -3.23 21.62 -27.57
N LEU A 172 -4.51 21.66 -27.17
CA LEU A 172 -4.92 22.00 -25.80
C LEU A 172 -4.84 20.81 -24.83
N LEU A 173 -4.67 19.59 -25.35
CA LEU A 173 -4.52 18.40 -24.51
C LEU A 173 -3.29 18.50 -23.63
N GLN A 174 -3.47 18.29 -22.34
CA GLN A 174 -2.40 18.26 -21.35
C GLN A 174 -2.10 16.82 -20.95
N PRO A 175 -0.87 16.52 -20.54
CA PRO A 175 -0.49 15.19 -20.08
C PRO A 175 -1.31 14.71 -18.88
N VAL A 176 -1.58 13.40 -18.83
CA VAL A 176 -2.14 12.71 -17.68
C VAL A 176 -1.08 11.81 -17.06
N TYR A 177 -0.78 12.05 -15.80
CA TYR A 177 0.13 11.23 -14.98
C TYR A 177 -0.69 10.33 -14.07
N SER A 178 -0.43 9.04 -14.08
CA SER A 178 -1.04 8.09 -13.15
C SER A 178 0.01 7.52 -12.22
N LEU A 179 -0.03 7.88 -10.94
CA LEU A 179 0.79 7.34 -9.89
C LEU A 179 0.04 6.21 -9.18
N ASN A 180 0.56 5.00 -9.27
CA ASN A 180 -0.07 3.78 -8.78
C ASN A 180 0.82 3.16 -7.70
N LEU A 181 0.39 3.24 -6.45
CA LEU A 181 1.06 2.66 -5.29
C LEU A 181 0.52 1.24 -5.08
N VAL A 182 1.34 0.23 -5.29
CA VAL A 182 0.91 -1.18 -5.26
C VAL A 182 1.50 -1.87 -4.03
N ASN A 183 0.64 -2.34 -3.13
CA ASN A 183 1.05 -3.09 -1.94
C ASN A 183 1.22 -4.59 -2.21
N ASP A 184 1.69 -4.93 -3.39
CA ASP A 184 1.96 -6.28 -3.86
C ASP A 184 3.16 -6.29 -4.81
N VAL A 185 3.71 -7.48 -5.10
CA VAL A 185 4.81 -7.65 -6.06
C VAL A 185 4.23 -8.21 -7.36
N PHE A 186 4.30 -7.45 -8.45
CA PHE A 186 3.77 -7.84 -9.75
C PHE A 186 4.85 -8.08 -10.81
N MET A 187 6.08 -7.65 -10.57
CA MET A 187 7.24 -7.91 -11.43
C MET A 187 8.36 -8.60 -10.63
N PRO A 188 8.19 -9.88 -10.23
CA PRO A 188 9.14 -10.56 -9.35
C PRO A 188 10.56 -10.67 -9.95
N ASP A 189 10.66 -10.70 -11.28
CA ASP A 189 11.92 -10.83 -12.02
C ASP A 189 12.67 -9.49 -12.19
N VAL A 190 12.06 -8.36 -11.80
CA VAL A 190 12.68 -7.03 -11.83
C VAL A 190 13.03 -6.61 -10.41
N GLU A 191 14.28 -6.29 -10.14
CA GLU A 191 14.78 -5.96 -8.80
C GLU A 191 14.25 -4.61 -8.29
N GLY A 192 14.05 -3.64 -9.18
CA GLY A 192 13.55 -2.30 -8.84
C GLY A 192 12.10 -2.29 -8.35
N TYR A 193 11.78 -1.31 -7.50
CA TYR A 193 10.43 -1.08 -6.98
C TYR A 193 9.65 -0.01 -7.75
N TYR A 194 10.31 0.75 -8.62
CA TYR A 194 9.78 1.90 -9.33
C TYR A 194 9.78 1.65 -10.83
N HIS A 195 8.63 1.78 -11.48
CA HIS A 195 8.43 1.49 -12.89
C HIS A 195 7.76 2.68 -13.57
N ASP A 196 8.43 3.24 -14.57
CA ASP A 196 7.96 4.39 -15.37
C ASP A 196 7.63 3.93 -16.79
N TYR A 197 6.37 4.05 -17.19
CA TYR A 197 5.87 3.67 -18.50
C TYR A 197 5.48 4.90 -19.30
N ARG A 198 6.00 4.97 -20.54
CA ARG A 198 5.72 6.03 -21.52
C ARG A 198 5.39 5.42 -22.87
N ILE A 199 4.78 6.22 -23.74
CA ILE A 199 4.59 5.85 -25.14
C ILE A 199 5.83 6.29 -25.92
N VAL A 200 6.59 5.31 -26.41
CA VAL A 200 7.88 5.56 -27.08
C VAL A 200 7.95 4.83 -28.42
N HIS A 201 8.78 5.33 -29.34
CA HIS A 201 9.16 4.60 -30.54
C HIS A 201 10.06 3.42 -30.16
N ILE A 202 9.72 2.21 -30.60
CA ILE A 202 10.40 0.97 -30.13
C ILE A 202 11.90 0.97 -30.44
N GLU A 203 12.27 1.40 -31.67
CA GLU A 203 13.67 1.44 -32.10
C GLU A 203 14.40 2.72 -31.68
N HIS A 204 13.67 3.75 -31.26
CA HIS A 204 14.19 5.07 -30.87
C HIS A 204 13.46 5.53 -29.59
N SER A 205 13.85 4.97 -28.44
CA SER A 205 13.18 5.21 -27.16
C SER A 205 13.31 6.66 -26.63
N ASP A 206 14.18 7.47 -27.25
CA ASP A 206 14.29 8.90 -27.05
C ASP A 206 13.13 9.68 -27.71
N LYS A 207 12.39 9.06 -28.64
CA LYS A 207 11.22 9.65 -29.30
C LYS A 207 9.96 9.27 -28.53
N ILE A 208 9.44 10.22 -27.80
CA ILE A 208 8.30 10.08 -26.89
C ILE A 208 7.06 10.76 -27.49
N ILE A 209 5.91 10.11 -27.39
CA ILE A 209 4.60 10.77 -27.56
C ILE A 209 4.12 11.16 -26.18
N GLU A 210 4.15 12.46 -25.90
CA GLU A 210 3.62 12.99 -24.65
C GLU A 210 2.10 12.85 -24.59
N GLY A 211 1.57 12.61 -23.40
CA GLY A 211 0.12 12.53 -23.18
C GLY A 211 -0.28 11.60 -22.06
N LEU A 212 0.29 10.39 -22.00
CA LEU A 212 0.02 9.43 -20.93
C LEU A 212 1.33 8.95 -20.31
N ARG A 213 1.45 9.03 -18.99
CA ARG A 213 2.57 8.50 -18.25
C ARG A 213 2.06 7.72 -17.02
N PHE A 214 2.58 6.52 -16.84
CA PHE A 214 2.16 5.64 -15.76
C PHE A 214 3.34 5.29 -14.87
N ILE A 215 3.22 5.61 -13.60
CA ILE A 215 4.20 5.28 -12.59
C ILE A 215 3.60 4.20 -11.69
N PHE A 216 4.31 3.09 -11.54
CA PHE A 216 3.95 2.04 -10.58
C PHE A 216 5.06 1.90 -9.55
N VAL A 217 4.66 1.84 -8.29
CA VAL A 217 5.57 1.67 -7.16
C VAL A 217 5.18 0.41 -6.40
N GLU A 218 6.04 -0.62 -6.44
CA GLU A 218 5.86 -1.87 -5.68
C GLU A 218 6.31 -1.66 -4.24
N LEU A 219 5.40 -1.25 -3.36
CA LEU A 219 5.71 -0.91 -1.97
C LEU A 219 6.47 -2.02 -1.21
N PRO A 220 6.18 -3.33 -1.39
CA PRO A 220 6.89 -4.39 -0.68
C PRO A 220 8.36 -4.54 -1.08
N LYS A 221 8.77 -4.06 -2.26
CA LYS A 221 10.17 -4.08 -2.71
C LYS A 221 10.99 -2.91 -2.20
N PHE A 222 10.33 -1.84 -1.75
CA PHE A 222 11.03 -0.69 -1.19
C PHE A 222 11.75 -1.07 0.10
N LYS A 223 13.06 -0.80 0.14
CA LYS A 223 13.90 -0.96 1.33
C LYS A 223 14.64 0.34 1.54
N PRO A 224 14.46 1.03 2.67
CA PRO A 224 15.23 2.23 2.97
C PRO A 224 16.72 1.85 3.05
N GLN A 225 17.55 2.36 2.14
CA GLN A 225 18.93 1.92 1.97
C GLN A 225 19.87 2.54 3.01
N THR A 226 19.62 3.73 3.48
CA THR A 226 20.38 4.36 4.58
C THR A 226 19.60 5.52 5.19
N PHE A 227 19.76 5.74 6.49
CA PHE A 227 19.18 6.86 7.24
C PHE A 227 19.69 8.26 6.81
N SER A 228 20.67 8.34 5.92
CA SER A 228 21.24 9.61 5.45
C SER A 228 20.46 10.25 4.30
N GLU A 229 19.54 9.52 3.65
CA GLU A 229 18.74 10.07 2.56
C GLU A 229 17.40 10.59 3.07
N LYS A 230 17.39 11.83 3.58
CA LYS A 230 16.18 12.58 3.94
C LYS A 230 15.43 13.12 2.69
N LYS A 231 15.42 12.37 1.60
CA LYS A 231 14.70 12.75 0.39
C LYS A 231 13.22 12.48 0.57
N MET A 232 12.36 13.38 0.09
CA MET A 232 10.91 13.30 0.29
C MET A 232 10.32 11.99 -0.25
N HIS A 233 10.82 11.45 -1.38
CA HIS A 233 10.35 10.15 -1.88
C HIS A 233 10.59 8.99 -0.90
N VAL A 234 11.76 8.98 -0.21
CA VAL A 234 12.06 7.98 0.82
C VAL A 234 11.12 8.15 2.02
N LEU A 235 10.89 9.38 2.47
CA LEU A 235 10.00 9.66 3.60
C LEU A 235 8.55 9.24 3.32
N TRP A 236 8.02 9.53 2.13
CA TRP A 236 6.69 9.09 1.71
C TRP A 236 6.57 7.57 1.60
N LEU A 237 7.58 6.91 1.03
CA LEU A 237 7.57 5.45 0.94
C LEU A 237 7.69 4.78 2.32
N ARG A 238 8.51 5.34 3.22
CA ARG A 238 8.57 4.89 4.62
C ARG A 238 7.24 5.10 5.35
N TYR A 239 6.60 6.26 5.18
CA TYR A 239 5.28 6.53 5.72
C TYR A 239 4.27 5.46 5.31
N LEU A 240 4.25 5.08 4.02
CA LEU A 240 3.33 4.08 3.48
C LEU A 240 3.69 2.64 3.87
N THR A 241 4.96 2.33 4.14
CA THR A 241 5.41 0.94 4.37
C THR A 241 5.67 0.61 5.84
N GLU A 242 6.10 1.57 6.65
CA GLU A 242 6.47 1.35 8.04
C GLU A 242 5.31 1.59 9.02
N ILE A 243 4.32 2.44 8.65
CA ILE A 243 3.18 2.74 9.51
C ILE A 243 2.02 1.78 9.21
N ASN A 244 1.46 1.20 10.26
CA ASN A 244 0.31 0.29 10.20
C ASN A 244 -0.38 0.22 11.57
N GLU A 245 -1.46 -0.56 11.69
CA GLU A 245 -2.24 -0.72 12.93
C GLU A 245 -1.43 -1.17 14.16
N LYS A 246 -0.28 -1.82 13.95
CA LYS A 246 0.61 -2.29 15.04
C LYS A 246 1.58 -1.21 15.49
N THR A 247 1.72 -0.13 14.74
CA THR A 247 2.61 0.97 15.04
C THR A 247 2.14 1.68 16.31
N ARG A 248 3.03 1.89 17.26
CA ARG A 248 2.77 2.59 18.52
C ARG A 248 3.64 3.83 18.69
N VAL A 249 4.77 3.85 18.01
CA VAL A 249 5.72 4.96 18.00
C VAL A 249 6.13 5.18 16.56
N ILE A 250 5.98 6.40 16.09
CA ILE A 250 6.45 6.79 14.75
C ILE A 250 7.96 7.04 14.80
N PRO A 251 8.73 6.57 13.83
CA PRO A 251 10.17 6.88 13.74
C PRO A 251 10.41 8.39 13.77
N PRO A 252 11.32 8.88 14.65
CA PRO A 252 11.56 10.33 14.80
C PRO A 252 11.92 11.03 13.48
N GLU A 253 12.63 10.32 12.60
CA GLU A 253 13.05 10.85 11.29
C GLU A 253 11.86 11.21 10.40
N LEU A 254 10.75 10.46 10.50
CA LEU A 254 9.51 10.76 9.78
C LEU A 254 8.85 12.03 10.33
N MET A 255 8.95 12.24 11.64
CA MET A 255 8.35 13.39 12.31
C MET A 255 9.15 14.70 12.13
N GLU A 256 10.35 14.64 11.55
CA GLU A 256 11.14 15.85 11.22
C GLU A 256 10.57 16.60 10.02
N SER A 257 9.96 15.90 9.04
CA SER A 257 9.29 16.54 7.89
C SER A 257 7.91 17.07 8.30
N PRO A 258 7.60 18.35 8.05
CA PRO A 258 6.28 18.92 8.32
C PRO A 258 5.16 18.20 7.59
N GLU A 259 5.39 17.80 6.32
CA GLU A 259 4.40 17.13 5.47
C GLU A 259 4.08 15.74 6.01
N ILE A 260 5.11 14.95 6.35
CA ILE A 260 4.93 13.61 6.90
C ILE A 260 4.28 13.68 8.28
N ARG A 261 4.68 14.63 9.13
CA ARG A 261 4.05 14.87 10.43
C ARG A 261 2.56 15.15 10.27
N LYS A 262 2.20 16.07 9.37
CA LYS A 262 0.81 16.38 9.06
C LYS A 262 0.06 15.14 8.57
N ALA A 263 0.65 14.34 7.69
CA ALA A 263 0.05 13.10 7.20
C ALA A 263 -0.16 12.07 8.33
N VAL A 264 0.79 11.95 9.26
CA VAL A 264 0.67 11.08 10.44
C VAL A 264 -0.49 11.52 11.33
N GLU A 265 -0.66 12.82 11.58
CA GLU A 265 -1.77 13.36 12.37
C GLU A 265 -3.13 13.02 11.76
N GLN A 266 -3.23 12.92 10.43
CA GLN A 266 -4.49 12.57 9.75
C GLN A 266 -4.88 11.09 9.90
N ILE A 267 -3.96 10.21 10.25
CA ILE A 267 -4.23 8.78 10.43
C ILE A 267 -4.30 8.34 11.89
N GLU A 268 -4.30 9.27 12.83
CA GLU A 268 -4.54 8.98 14.24
C GLU A 268 -5.98 8.52 14.45
N GLU A 269 -6.21 7.40 15.15
CA GLU A 269 -7.54 6.83 15.38
C GLU A 269 -8.57 7.84 15.93
N PRO A 270 -8.22 8.75 16.89
CA PRO A 270 -9.16 9.74 17.40
C PRO A 270 -9.65 10.77 16.36
N ALA A 271 -9.02 10.83 15.19
CA ALA A 271 -9.44 11.71 14.10
C ALA A 271 -10.61 11.14 13.27
N PHE A 272 -11.11 9.94 13.63
CA PHE A 272 -12.17 9.23 12.91
C PHE A 272 -13.38 8.98 13.80
N SER A 273 -14.57 9.01 13.22
CA SER A 273 -15.81 8.59 13.87
C SER A 273 -15.92 7.07 13.93
N ASP A 274 -16.76 6.55 14.85
CA ASP A 274 -17.01 5.10 14.97
C ASP A 274 -17.49 4.47 13.65
N ALA A 275 -18.33 5.19 12.89
CA ALA A 275 -18.80 4.72 11.57
C ALA A 275 -17.66 4.62 10.54
N GLN A 276 -16.69 5.53 10.58
CA GLN A 276 -15.50 5.48 9.72
C GLN A 276 -14.59 4.32 10.13
N LEU A 277 -14.40 4.09 11.43
CA LEU A 277 -13.63 2.96 11.94
C LEU A 277 -14.27 1.61 11.57
N GLU A 278 -15.59 1.50 11.63
CA GLU A 278 -16.29 0.30 11.13
C GLU A 278 -16.08 0.09 9.63
N GLY A 279 -16.11 1.16 8.84
CA GLY A 279 -15.79 1.12 7.40
C GLY A 279 -14.36 0.68 7.14
N TYR A 280 -13.40 1.16 7.93
CA TYR A 280 -12.00 0.78 7.88
C TYR A 280 -11.80 -0.71 8.20
N ASP A 281 -12.45 -1.23 9.24
CA ASP A 281 -12.37 -2.65 9.59
C ASP A 281 -12.96 -3.55 8.49
N LYS A 282 -14.10 -3.16 7.90
CA LYS A 282 -14.71 -3.85 6.74
C LYS A 282 -13.80 -3.86 5.51
N PHE A 283 -13.09 -2.78 5.26
CA PHE A 283 -12.09 -2.73 4.18
C PHE A 283 -11.02 -3.82 4.37
N TRP A 284 -10.44 -3.92 5.56
CA TRP A 284 -9.42 -4.92 5.85
C TRP A 284 -9.96 -6.36 5.85
N ASP A 285 -11.21 -6.57 6.28
CA ASP A 285 -11.88 -7.86 6.13
C ASP A 285 -12.00 -8.24 4.65
N GLY A 286 -12.41 -7.30 3.80
CA GLY A 286 -12.46 -7.50 2.35
C GLY A 286 -11.11 -7.90 1.77
N VAL A 287 -10.05 -7.18 2.10
CA VAL A 287 -8.67 -7.48 1.64
C VAL A 287 -8.22 -8.88 2.10
N ARG A 288 -8.51 -9.27 3.36
CA ARG A 288 -8.19 -10.61 3.88
C ARG A 288 -8.92 -11.72 3.14
N VAL A 289 -10.22 -11.54 2.88
CA VAL A 289 -11.04 -12.48 2.14
C VAL A 289 -10.52 -12.63 0.71
N GLU A 290 -10.29 -11.53 0.00
CA GLU A 290 -9.76 -11.54 -1.36
C GLU A 290 -8.41 -12.26 -1.44
N LYS A 291 -7.49 -11.97 -0.54
CA LYS A 291 -6.19 -12.65 -0.44
C LYS A 291 -6.34 -14.16 -0.22
N THR A 292 -7.29 -14.57 0.59
CA THR A 292 -7.56 -16.00 0.84
C THR A 292 -8.08 -16.66 -0.43
N LEU A 293 -9.05 -16.05 -1.12
CA LEU A 293 -9.61 -16.58 -2.36
C LEU A 293 -8.54 -16.73 -3.46
N ILE A 294 -7.66 -15.74 -3.62
CA ILE A 294 -6.54 -15.80 -4.58
C ILE A 294 -5.59 -16.95 -4.20
N SER A 295 -5.23 -17.08 -2.92
CA SER A 295 -4.34 -18.15 -2.44
C SER A 295 -4.93 -19.54 -2.69
N ASP A 296 -6.22 -19.72 -2.44
CA ASP A 296 -6.89 -21.01 -2.60
C ASP A 296 -7.07 -21.36 -4.09
N ALA A 297 -7.40 -20.38 -4.93
CA ALA A 297 -7.45 -20.57 -6.38
C ALA A 297 -6.07 -20.96 -6.94
N LEU A 298 -4.99 -20.33 -6.48
CA LEU A 298 -3.63 -20.67 -6.88
C LEU A 298 -3.24 -22.08 -6.45
N LYS A 299 -3.52 -22.48 -5.20
CA LYS A 299 -3.25 -23.83 -4.70
C LYS A 299 -4.00 -24.89 -5.52
N LYS A 300 -5.29 -24.62 -5.82
CA LYS A 300 -6.11 -25.52 -6.63
C LYS A 300 -5.54 -25.64 -8.04
N GLY A 301 -5.26 -24.55 -8.72
CA GLY A 301 -4.68 -24.56 -10.07
C GLY A 301 -3.31 -25.26 -10.13
N LEU A 302 -2.45 -25.07 -9.12
CA LEU A 302 -1.17 -25.78 -9.02
C LEU A 302 -1.35 -27.29 -8.82
N ALA A 303 -2.34 -27.70 -8.01
CA ALA A 303 -2.64 -29.11 -7.78
C ALA A 303 -3.17 -29.78 -9.06
N GLU A 304 -4.11 -29.13 -9.74
CA GLU A 304 -4.67 -29.59 -11.02
C GLU A 304 -3.60 -29.68 -12.10
N GLY A 305 -2.80 -28.62 -12.31
CA GLY A 305 -1.73 -28.61 -13.30
C GLY A 305 -0.64 -29.65 -13.03
N ARG A 306 -0.32 -29.93 -11.75
CA ARG A 306 0.62 -31.01 -11.38
C ARG A 306 0.02 -32.41 -11.67
N ALA A 307 -1.27 -32.60 -11.44
CA ALA A 307 -1.94 -33.86 -11.72
C ALA A 307 -2.01 -34.13 -13.24
N GLU A 308 -2.40 -33.11 -14.01
CA GLU A 308 -2.43 -33.16 -15.48
C GLU A 308 -1.03 -33.41 -16.07
N GLY A 309 -0.02 -32.65 -15.65
CA GLY A 309 1.36 -32.81 -16.11
C GLY A 309 1.94 -34.20 -15.78
N ARG A 310 1.57 -34.79 -14.61
CA ARG A 310 1.97 -36.14 -14.26
C ARG A 310 1.30 -37.16 -15.17
N ALA A 311 -0.01 -37.04 -15.39
CA ALA A 311 -0.75 -37.96 -16.26
C ALA A 311 -0.25 -37.88 -17.71
N GLU A 312 0.04 -36.68 -18.22
CA GLU A 312 0.61 -36.49 -19.56
C GLU A 312 2.01 -37.08 -19.67
N GLY A 313 2.87 -36.85 -18.67
CA GLY A 313 4.24 -37.41 -18.61
C GLY A 313 4.21 -38.95 -18.58
N GLU A 314 3.32 -39.57 -17.80
CA GLU A 314 3.11 -41.01 -17.76
C GLU A 314 2.67 -41.54 -19.15
N ARG A 315 1.73 -40.86 -19.79
CA ARG A 315 1.24 -41.23 -21.12
C ARG A 315 2.32 -41.09 -22.19
N LEU A 316 3.12 -40.06 -22.18
CA LEU A 316 4.25 -39.92 -23.10
C LEU A 316 5.26 -41.02 -22.91
N LYS A 317 5.61 -41.35 -21.67
CA LYS A 317 6.51 -42.46 -21.34
C LYS A 317 5.96 -43.82 -21.80
N GLN A 318 4.66 -44.08 -21.59
CA GLN A 318 3.99 -45.30 -22.08
C GLN A 318 4.09 -45.42 -23.60
N ARG A 319 3.86 -44.31 -24.32
CA ARG A 319 4.00 -44.28 -25.80
C ARG A 319 5.44 -44.49 -26.26
N GLU A 320 6.41 -43.94 -25.58
CA GLU A 320 7.83 -44.16 -25.87
C GLU A 320 8.21 -45.63 -25.68
N ILE A 321 7.80 -46.26 -24.56
CA ILE A 321 8.00 -47.67 -24.28
C ILE A 321 7.32 -48.53 -25.37
N ALA A 322 6.08 -48.19 -25.74
CA ALA A 322 5.36 -48.91 -26.77
C ALA A 322 6.05 -48.88 -28.14
N ARG A 323 6.60 -47.71 -28.55
CA ARG A 323 7.41 -47.60 -29.76
C ARG A 323 8.66 -48.47 -29.73
N ASN A 324 9.37 -48.50 -28.61
CA ASN A 324 10.54 -49.33 -28.45
C ASN A 324 10.23 -50.81 -28.51
N LEU A 325 9.12 -51.24 -27.86
CA LEU A 325 8.65 -52.64 -27.93
C LEU A 325 8.19 -53.06 -29.34
N LYS A 326 7.55 -52.14 -30.07
CA LYS A 326 7.14 -52.35 -31.49
C LYS A 326 8.36 -52.48 -32.38
N ALA A 327 9.41 -51.70 -32.16
CA ALA A 327 10.68 -51.82 -32.90
C ALA A 327 11.42 -53.13 -32.60
N LEU A 328 11.19 -53.70 -31.40
CA LEU A 328 11.74 -55.06 -31.05
C LEU A 328 10.90 -56.20 -31.59
N GLY A 329 9.80 -55.96 -32.32
CA GLY A 329 9.00 -56.94 -32.99
C GLY A 329 7.92 -57.60 -32.11
N LEU A 330 7.54 -57.01 -30.94
CA LEU A 330 6.45 -57.49 -30.16
C LEU A 330 5.10 -57.22 -30.84
N ASP A 331 4.14 -58.12 -30.65
CA ASP A 331 2.77 -57.95 -31.16
C ASP A 331 1.97 -56.90 -30.37
N VAL A 332 0.94 -56.33 -30.99
CA VAL A 332 0.11 -55.25 -30.43
C VAL A 332 -0.52 -55.61 -29.10
N ALA A 333 -0.97 -56.90 -28.95
CA ALA A 333 -1.61 -57.35 -27.73
C ALA A 333 -0.65 -57.33 -26.53
N SER A 334 0.57 -57.86 -26.74
CA SER A 334 1.65 -57.84 -25.76
C SER A 334 2.07 -56.42 -25.38
N ILE A 335 2.18 -55.48 -26.36
CA ILE A 335 2.51 -54.09 -26.11
C ILE A 335 1.40 -53.42 -25.26
N CYS A 336 0.14 -53.62 -25.59
CA CYS A 336 -0.99 -53.07 -24.82
C CYS A 336 -1.00 -53.62 -23.38
N GLN A 337 -0.69 -54.89 -23.16
CA GLN A 337 -0.63 -55.49 -21.83
C GLN A 337 0.50 -54.89 -20.97
N ILE A 338 1.65 -54.57 -21.57
CA ILE A 338 2.81 -54.04 -20.87
C ILE A 338 2.64 -52.51 -20.58
N THR A 339 2.10 -51.76 -21.55
CA THR A 339 2.08 -50.29 -21.48
C THR A 339 0.75 -49.74 -20.98
N GLY A 340 -0.33 -50.54 -21.00
CA GLY A 340 -1.68 -50.08 -20.69
C GLY A 340 -2.31 -49.19 -21.76
N LEU A 341 -1.68 -49.01 -22.93
CA LEU A 341 -2.24 -48.27 -24.05
C LEU A 341 -3.34 -49.07 -24.75
N LYS A 342 -4.29 -48.36 -25.36
CA LYS A 342 -5.34 -49.00 -26.17
C LYS A 342 -4.76 -49.52 -27.49
N PRO A 343 -5.34 -50.59 -28.08
CA PRO A 343 -4.89 -51.14 -29.35
C PRO A 343 -4.76 -50.09 -30.45
N GLU A 344 -5.77 -49.23 -30.60
CA GLU A 344 -5.81 -48.13 -31.58
C GLU A 344 -4.64 -47.16 -31.39
N GLU A 345 -4.24 -46.87 -30.14
CA GLU A 345 -3.10 -45.98 -29.83
C GLU A 345 -1.78 -46.66 -30.14
N THR A 346 -1.69 -47.98 -29.99
CA THR A 346 -0.50 -48.78 -30.25
C THR A 346 -0.28 -49.02 -31.73
N GLU A 347 -1.35 -49.23 -32.51
CA GLU A 347 -1.29 -49.37 -33.98
C GLU A 347 -0.79 -48.10 -34.66
N ASN A 348 -1.17 -46.92 -34.14
CA ASN A 348 -0.80 -45.58 -34.67
C ASN A 348 0.56 -45.07 -34.16
N LEU A 349 1.35 -45.86 -33.48
CA LEU A 349 2.71 -45.54 -33.08
C LEU A 349 3.68 -45.99 -34.18
#